data_455aad11f37cc09949f3dbe3ed546e82
#
_entry.id   455aad11f37cc09949f3dbe3ed546e82
#
_cell.length_a   1.000
_cell.length_b   1.000
_cell.length_c   1.000
_cell.angle_alpha   90.00
_cell.angle_beta   90.00
_cell.angle_gamma   90.00
#
_symmetry.space_group_name_H-M   'P 1'
#
loop_
_entity.id
_entity.type
_entity.pdbx_description
1 polymer ?
#
loop_
_entity_poly.entity_id
_entity_poly.type
_entity_poly.pdbx_seq_one_letter_code
_entity_poly.pdbx_strand_id
1 'polypeptide(L)'
;PSNSSAASDVYKRQDYGYHAPTLSFPVHGTLMIEPTESESLAELDNFVDVMLNIWKEIQEVKDGEADKNDNVLINAPHPEYEIVNDNWEHSYTREKAAYPIESVRDNKFWVNVARVDNTLGDRKLLPTRYGRFE
;
A
#
# COMPACT_ATOMS: atom_id res chain seq x y z
N PRO A 1 -17.45 -9.34 -4.39
CA PRO A 1 -16.31 -8.47 -4.59
C PRO A 1 -15.70 -8.13 -3.27
N SER A 2 -14.60 -8.66 -3.19
CA SER A 2 -13.82 -9.03 -2.03
C SER A 2 -13.22 -7.82 -1.32
N ASN A 3 -13.08 -7.92 -0.02
CA ASN A 3 -12.23 -7.12 0.86
C ASN A 3 -10.78 -6.92 0.33
N SER A 4 -10.40 -7.59 -0.75
CA SER A 4 -9.06 -7.54 -1.32
C SER A 4 -8.70 -6.21 -1.98
N SER A 5 -9.65 -5.52 -2.64
CA SER A 5 -9.35 -4.23 -3.28
C SER A 5 -9.21 -3.11 -2.25
N ALA A 6 -10.10 -3.06 -1.25
CA ALA A 6 -9.99 -2.07 -0.17
C ALA A 6 -8.73 -2.30 0.70
N ALA A 7 -8.36 -3.55 0.97
CA ALA A 7 -7.13 -3.86 1.68
C ALA A 7 -5.88 -3.46 0.87
N SER A 8 -5.88 -3.69 -0.45
CA SER A 8 -4.79 -3.27 -1.34
C SER A 8 -4.64 -1.74 -1.37
N ASP A 9 -5.75 -1.01 -1.37
CA ASP A 9 -5.80 0.45 -1.30
C ASP A 9 -5.13 0.99 0.00
N VAL A 10 -5.45 0.36 1.12
CA VAL A 10 -4.86 0.69 2.43
C VAL A 10 -3.32 0.59 2.41
N TYR A 11 -2.77 -0.50 1.88
CA TYR A 11 -1.32 -0.69 1.79
C TYR A 11 -0.67 0.23 0.75
N LYS A 12 -1.35 0.45 -0.39
CA LYS A 12 -0.82 1.29 -1.46
C LYS A 12 -0.59 2.74 -1.03
N ARG A 13 -1.40 3.30 -0.16
CA ARG A 13 -1.21 4.65 0.40
C ARG A 13 0.14 4.85 1.08
N GLN A 14 0.72 3.79 1.64
CA GLN A 14 2.03 3.87 2.28
C GLN A 14 3.14 4.17 1.27
N ASP A 15 3.01 3.72 0.00
CA ASP A 15 3.92 4.08 -1.09
C ASP A 15 3.90 5.58 -1.42
N TYR A 16 2.79 6.25 -1.09
CA TYR A 16 2.59 7.70 -1.24
C TYR A 16 2.94 8.49 0.03
N GLY A 17 3.41 7.83 1.09
CA GLY A 17 3.77 8.46 2.36
C GLY A 17 2.61 8.68 3.33
N TYR A 18 1.43 8.13 3.06
CA TYR A 18 0.28 8.23 3.95
C TYR A 18 0.13 6.99 4.84
N HIS A 19 -0.29 7.21 6.08
CA HIS A 19 -0.64 6.11 6.97
C HIS A 19 -1.84 5.32 6.45
N ALA A 20 -1.86 4.03 6.77
CA ALA A 20 -2.99 3.17 6.47
C ALA A 20 -4.24 3.65 7.22
N PRO A 21 -5.36 3.94 6.54
CA PRO A 21 -6.60 4.35 7.19
C PRO A 21 -7.27 3.17 7.86
N THR A 22 -8.22 3.46 8.74
CA THR A 22 -9.07 2.43 9.35
C THR A 22 -10.00 1.82 8.31
N LEU A 23 -9.97 0.49 8.18
CA LEU A 23 -10.79 -0.27 7.24
C LEU A 23 -12.01 -0.85 7.96
N SER A 24 -13.18 -0.76 7.30
CA SER A 24 -14.44 -1.37 7.75
C SER A 24 -14.91 -0.93 9.14
N PHE A 25 -14.58 0.28 9.54
CA PHE A 25 -15.09 0.91 10.77
C PHE A 25 -15.32 2.41 10.54
N PRO A 26 -16.44 2.99 11.00
CA PRO A 26 -17.58 2.33 11.64
C PRO A 26 -18.49 1.57 10.66
N VAL A 27 -18.32 1.73 9.35
CA VAL A 27 -19.14 1.11 8.30
C VAL A 27 -18.35 0.03 7.59
N HIS A 28 -18.90 -1.18 7.52
CA HIS A 28 -18.24 -2.30 6.86
C HIS A 28 -17.98 -2.04 5.36
N GLY A 29 -16.78 -2.37 4.91
CA GLY A 29 -16.37 -2.22 3.50
C GLY A 29 -16.02 -0.79 3.08
N THR A 30 -15.88 0.13 4.04
CA THR A 30 -15.48 1.52 3.79
C THR A 30 -14.13 1.84 4.41
N LEU A 31 -13.54 2.96 3.99
CA LEU A 31 -12.35 3.56 4.60
C LEU A 31 -12.80 4.76 5.44
N MET A 32 -12.26 4.87 6.65
CA MET A 32 -12.45 6.05 7.48
C MET A 32 -11.26 7.00 7.29
N ILE A 33 -11.55 8.19 6.80
CA ILE A 33 -10.56 9.24 6.54
C ILE A 33 -11.00 10.48 7.29
N GLU A 34 -10.13 10.95 8.18
CA GLU A 34 -10.39 12.12 9.04
C GLU A 34 -9.28 13.15 8.85
N PRO A 35 -9.40 14.07 7.87
CA PRO A 35 -8.50 15.21 7.79
C PRO A 35 -8.73 16.11 8.99
N THR A 36 -7.65 16.54 9.63
CA THR A 36 -7.73 17.49 10.74
C THR A 36 -7.75 18.94 10.22
N GLU A 37 -8.26 19.87 11.02
CA GLU A 37 -8.25 21.31 10.70
C GLU A 37 -6.84 21.92 10.63
N SER A 38 -5.83 21.18 11.11
CA SER A 38 -4.42 21.59 11.04
C SER A 38 -3.75 21.24 9.69
N GLU A 39 -4.41 20.47 8.83
CA GLU A 39 -3.88 20.15 7.50
C GLU A 39 -3.96 21.36 6.57
N SER A 40 -2.89 21.58 5.79
CA SER A 40 -2.89 22.63 4.77
C SER A 40 -3.76 22.25 3.58
N LEU A 41 -4.25 23.27 2.84
CA LEU A 41 -4.99 23.03 1.59
C LEU A 41 -4.13 22.24 0.58
N ALA A 42 -2.84 22.55 0.48
CA ALA A 42 -1.92 21.83 -0.41
C ALA A 42 -1.80 20.35 -0.05
N GLU A 43 -1.82 20.00 1.25
CA GLU A 43 -1.79 18.61 1.70
C GLU A 43 -3.10 17.88 1.39
N LEU A 44 -4.24 18.57 1.55
CA LEU A 44 -5.54 18.01 1.18
C LEU A 44 -5.65 17.78 -0.33
N ASP A 45 -5.18 18.71 -1.15
CA ASP A 45 -5.15 18.56 -2.61
C ASP A 45 -4.23 17.40 -3.02
N ASN A 46 -3.04 17.30 -2.43
CA ASN A 46 -2.12 16.18 -2.67
C ASN A 46 -2.75 14.83 -2.28
N PHE A 47 -3.48 14.78 -1.17
CA PHE A 47 -4.20 13.57 -0.77
C PHE A 47 -5.26 13.17 -1.81
N VAL A 48 -6.00 14.12 -2.36
CA VAL A 48 -6.98 13.87 -3.44
C VAL A 48 -6.29 13.30 -4.68
N ASP A 49 -5.16 13.89 -5.09
CA ASP A 49 -4.37 13.41 -6.23
C ASP A 49 -3.87 11.97 -6.01
N VAL A 50 -3.41 11.65 -4.81
CA VAL A 50 -3.04 10.28 -4.42
C VAL A 50 -4.21 9.32 -4.58
N MET A 51 -5.40 9.68 -4.08
CA MET A 51 -6.59 8.83 -4.19
C MET A 51 -7.01 8.60 -5.63
N LEU A 52 -6.95 9.65 -6.46
CA LEU A 52 -7.25 9.54 -7.89
C LEU A 52 -6.23 8.65 -8.62
N ASN A 53 -4.96 8.71 -8.25
CA ASN A 53 -3.95 7.87 -8.85
C ASN A 53 -4.10 6.39 -8.45
N ILE A 54 -4.39 6.10 -7.18
CA ILE A 54 -4.70 4.73 -6.73
C ILE A 54 -5.94 4.20 -7.48
N TRP A 55 -6.95 5.03 -7.68
CA TRP A 55 -8.12 4.64 -8.47
C TRP A 55 -7.76 4.29 -9.92
N LYS A 56 -6.85 5.03 -10.57
CA LYS A 56 -6.33 4.71 -11.90
C LYS A 56 -5.60 3.37 -11.91
N GLU A 57 -4.72 3.12 -10.94
CA GLU A 57 -4.03 1.83 -10.79
C GLU A 57 -5.03 0.66 -10.65
N ILE A 58 -6.14 0.87 -9.94
CA ILE A 58 -7.22 -0.13 -9.85
C ILE A 58 -7.88 -0.36 -11.22
N GLN A 59 -8.10 0.70 -12.02
CA GLN A 59 -8.66 0.53 -13.37
C GLN A 59 -7.68 -0.22 -14.29
N GLU A 60 -6.38 0.09 -14.25
CA GLU A 60 -5.35 -0.65 -15.02
C GLU A 60 -5.44 -2.18 -14.79
N VAL A 61 -5.65 -2.59 -13.53
CA VAL A 61 -5.83 -4.03 -13.23
C VAL A 61 -7.16 -4.57 -13.76
N LYS A 62 -8.24 -3.81 -13.64
CA LYS A 62 -9.57 -4.22 -14.14
C LYS A 62 -9.62 -4.33 -15.66
N ASP A 63 -8.97 -3.42 -16.35
CA ASP A 63 -8.94 -3.34 -17.81
C ASP A 63 -7.92 -4.33 -18.41
N GLY A 64 -7.10 -4.96 -17.56
CA GLY A 64 -6.11 -5.95 -17.97
C GLY A 64 -4.80 -5.34 -18.47
N GLU A 65 -4.58 -4.04 -18.26
CA GLU A 65 -3.33 -3.36 -18.58
C GLU A 65 -2.23 -3.73 -17.57
N ALA A 66 -2.60 -4.01 -16.32
CA ALA A 66 -1.71 -4.55 -15.30
C ALA A 66 -2.07 -5.99 -14.96
N ASP A 67 -1.06 -6.81 -14.63
CA ASP A 67 -1.26 -8.21 -14.26
C ASP A 67 -2.08 -8.31 -12.96
N LYS A 68 -3.05 -9.24 -12.93
CA LYS A 68 -3.93 -9.44 -11.76
C LYS A 68 -3.20 -10.00 -10.55
N ASN A 69 -2.13 -10.74 -10.78
CA ASN A 69 -1.39 -11.45 -9.72
C ASN A 69 -0.06 -10.77 -9.38
N ASP A 70 0.40 -9.84 -10.23
CA ASP A 70 1.63 -9.09 -10.03
C ASP A 70 1.44 -7.62 -10.45
N ASN A 71 1.07 -6.78 -9.52
CA ASN A 71 0.84 -5.35 -9.76
C ASN A 71 1.17 -4.51 -8.52
N VAL A 72 1.26 -3.20 -8.72
CA VAL A 72 1.64 -2.24 -7.67
C VAL A 72 0.69 -2.19 -6.47
N LEU A 73 -0.54 -2.69 -6.60
CA LEU A 73 -1.53 -2.72 -5.50
C LEU A 73 -1.36 -3.96 -4.62
N ILE A 74 -1.16 -5.13 -5.25
CA ILE A 74 -0.99 -6.40 -4.52
C ILE A 74 0.33 -6.42 -3.77
N ASN A 75 1.40 -5.89 -4.38
CA ASN A 75 2.75 -5.93 -3.82
C ASN A 75 3.06 -4.74 -2.89
N ALA A 76 2.18 -3.74 -2.82
CA ALA A 76 2.37 -2.61 -1.90
C ALA A 76 2.35 -3.05 -0.44
N PRO A 77 3.08 -2.34 0.44
CA PRO A 77 3.97 -1.23 0.14
C PRO A 77 5.36 -1.70 -0.31
N HIS A 78 6.08 -0.83 -1.06
CA HIS A 78 7.40 -1.11 -1.60
C HIS A 78 8.49 -0.42 -0.78
N PRO A 79 9.22 -1.14 0.09
CA PRO A 79 10.34 -0.58 0.84
C PRO A 79 11.56 -0.37 -0.05
N GLU A 80 12.46 0.51 0.39
CA GLU A 80 13.66 0.87 -0.36
C GLU A 80 14.50 -0.35 -0.76
N TYR A 81 14.68 -1.32 0.15
CA TYR A 81 15.51 -2.49 -0.10
C TYR A 81 14.99 -3.38 -1.25
N GLU A 82 13.69 -3.37 -1.55
CA GLU A 82 13.12 -4.07 -2.71
C GLU A 82 13.43 -3.31 -4.01
N ILE A 83 13.32 -1.98 -3.97
CA ILE A 83 13.56 -1.13 -5.15
C ILE A 83 15.04 -1.17 -5.59
N VAL A 84 15.98 -1.19 -4.64
CA VAL A 84 17.43 -1.19 -4.93
C VAL A 84 18.00 -2.59 -5.17
N ASN A 85 17.22 -3.64 -4.98
CA ASN A 85 17.65 -5.01 -5.22
C ASN A 85 17.94 -5.23 -6.71
N ASP A 86 19.05 -5.90 -7.04
CA ASP A 86 19.40 -6.24 -8.41
C ASP A 86 18.36 -7.14 -9.08
N ASN A 87 17.71 -8.01 -8.30
CA ASN A 87 16.69 -8.92 -8.78
C ASN A 87 15.29 -8.29 -8.68
N TRP A 88 14.80 -7.77 -9.82
CA TRP A 88 13.45 -7.22 -9.94
C TRP A 88 12.59 -8.17 -10.78
N GLU A 89 11.69 -8.87 -10.15
CA GLU A 89 10.88 -9.92 -10.80
C GLU A 89 9.44 -9.46 -11.13
N HIS A 90 9.12 -8.18 -10.87
CA HIS A 90 7.77 -7.65 -11.10
C HIS A 90 7.55 -7.24 -12.57
N SER A 91 6.30 -7.36 -13.02
CA SER A 91 5.84 -6.97 -14.36
C SER A 91 5.81 -5.45 -14.60
N TYR A 92 5.90 -4.65 -13.55
CA TYR A 92 5.93 -3.19 -13.59
C TYR A 92 7.31 -2.64 -13.23
N THR A 93 7.55 -1.36 -13.52
CA THR A 93 8.86 -0.74 -13.32
C THR A 93 9.12 -0.38 -11.85
N ARG A 94 10.40 -0.37 -11.46
CA ARG A 94 10.85 0.15 -10.15
C ARG A 94 10.41 1.60 -9.94
N GLU A 95 10.44 2.41 -10.99
CA GLU A 95 10.01 3.80 -10.94
C GLU A 95 8.54 3.93 -10.57
N LYS A 96 7.66 3.13 -11.20
CA LYS A 96 6.22 3.09 -10.86
C LYS A 96 5.97 2.63 -9.43
N ALA A 97 6.78 1.71 -8.92
CA ALA A 97 6.71 1.25 -7.53
C ALA A 97 7.17 2.33 -6.53
N ALA A 98 8.32 2.94 -6.80
CA ALA A 98 8.95 3.92 -5.90
C ALA A 98 8.27 5.30 -5.95
N TYR A 99 7.93 5.76 -7.13
CA TYR A 99 7.46 7.13 -7.40
C TYR A 99 6.17 7.12 -8.22
N PRO A 100 5.04 6.70 -7.62
CA PRO A 100 3.79 6.54 -8.34
C PRO A 100 3.21 7.85 -8.91
N ILE A 101 3.53 9.00 -8.30
CA ILE A 101 3.25 10.35 -8.79
C ILE A 101 4.45 11.27 -8.54
N GLU A 102 4.53 12.39 -9.26
CA GLU A 102 5.67 13.31 -9.19
C GLU A 102 5.84 13.93 -7.80
N SER A 103 4.77 14.30 -7.13
CA SER A 103 4.81 14.90 -5.78
C SER A 103 5.50 14.00 -4.73
N VAL A 104 5.46 12.67 -4.93
CA VAL A 104 6.14 11.71 -4.06
C VAL A 104 7.64 11.71 -4.28
N ARG A 105 8.12 12.05 -5.48
CA ARG A 105 9.54 12.04 -5.82
C ARG A 105 10.36 13.01 -4.96
N ASP A 106 9.80 14.20 -4.70
CA ASP A 106 10.49 15.24 -3.96
C ASP A 106 10.57 14.97 -2.45
N ASN A 107 9.57 14.25 -1.91
CA ASN A 107 9.43 13.99 -0.48
C ASN A 107 9.11 12.52 -0.20
N LYS A 108 9.84 11.59 -0.83
CA LYS A 108 9.60 10.16 -0.63
C LYS A 108 9.83 9.74 0.83
N PHE A 109 8.78 9.23 1.44
CA PHE A 109 8.86 8.47 2.68
C PHE A 109 8.96 6.97 2.37
N TRP A 110 10.05 6.34 2.80
CA TRP A 110 10.23 4.91 2.63
C TRP A 110 9.66 4.13 3.81
N VAL A 111 8.81 3.18 3.52
CA VAL A 111 8.35 2.22 4.54
C VAL A 111 9.49 1.28 4.93
N ASN A 112 9.54 0.88 6.18
CA ASN A 112 10.62 0.03 6.69
C ASN A 112 10.45 -1.45 6.32
N VAL A 113 9.22 -1.88 6.04
CA VAL A 113 8.88 -3.29 5.76
C VAL A 113 7.84 -3.39 4.65
N ALA A 114 7.92 -4.47 3.86
CA ALA A 114 6.91 -4.85 2.90
C ALA A 114 5.63 -5.31 3.61
N ARG A 115 4.64 -5.76 2.84
CA ARG A 115 3.37 -6.25 3.39
C ARG A 115 3.59 -7.38 4.40
N VAL A 116 3.09 -7.17 5.61
CA VAL A 116 3.15 -8.15 6.69
C VAL A 116 2.01 -9.14 6.58
N ASP A 117 2.31 -10.43 6.69
CA ASP A 117 1.29 -11.46 6.88
C ASP A 117 0.81 -11.46 8.34
N ASN A 118 -0.23 -10.69 8.60
CA ASN A 118 -0.80 -10.56 9.95
C ASN A 118 -1.31 -11.91 10.47
N THR A 119 -1.86 -12.76 9.61
CA THR A 119 -2.37 -14.08 10.02
C THR A 119 -1.25 -14.99 10.51
N LEU A 120 -0.11 -14.95 9.81
CA LEU A 120 1.09 -15.69 10.24
C LEU A 120 1.65 -15.07 11.52
N GLY A 121 1.71 -13.75 11.60
CA GLY A 121 2.16 -13.02 12.78
C GLY A 121 1.34 -13.38 14.02
N ASP A 122 0.04 -13.29 13.95
CA ASP A 122 -0.86 -13.58 15.07
C ASP A 122 -0.75 -15.02 15.57
N ARG A 123 -0.45 -15.96 14.68
CA ARG A 123 -0.33 -17.38 15.01
C ARG A 123 1.06 -17.79 15.50
N LYS A 124 2.12 -17.08 15.11
CA LYS A 124 3.52 -17.51 15.33
C LYS A 124 4.36 -16.53 16.17
N LEU A 125 3.81 -15.41 16.62
CA LEU A 125 4.55 -14.37 17.34
C LEU A 125 4.99 -14.74 18.76
N LEU A 126 4.38 -15.73 19.37
CA LEU A 126 4.77 -16.15 20.72
C LEU A 126 5.47 -17.51 20.67
N PRO A 127 6.79 -17.56 20.97
CA PRO A 127 7.42 -18.83 21.22
C PRO A 127 6.75 -19.45 22.45
N THR A 128 5.97 -20.47 22.27
CA THR A 128 5.49 -21.25 23.39
C THR A 128 6.69 -21.91 24.04
N ARG A 129 6.75 -21.89 25.36
CA ARG A 129 7.85 -22.45 26.17
C ARG A 129 8.20 -23.92 25.82
N TYR A 130 7.39 -24.55 24.98
CA TYR A 130 7.46 -25.96 24.62
C TYR A 130 7.29 -26.23 23.10
N GLY A 131 7.23 -25.21 22.25
CA GLY A 131 7.05 -25.38 20.82
C GLY A 131 8.28 -25.00 20.01
N ARG A 132 8.79 -25.90 19.19
CA ARG A 132 9.67 -25.55 18.08
C ARG A 132 8.83 -24.92 17.00
N PHE A 133 9.33 -23.85 16.38
CA PHE A 133 8.79 -23.36 15.12
C PHE A 133 9.08 -24.42 14.06
N GLU A 134 8.06 -25.10 13.56
CA GLU A 134 8.11 -25.87 12.32
C GLU A 134 7.57 -25.05 11.17
#